data_53ea01a2b2396139ba70d3ecfa6033b8
#
_entry.id   53ea01a2b2396139ba70d3ecfa6033b8
#
_cell.length_a   1.000
_cell.length_b   1.000
_cell.length_c   1.000
_cell.angle_alpha   90.00
_cell.angle_beta   90.00
_cell.angle_gamma   90.00
#
_symmetry.space_group_name_H-M   'P 1'
#
loop_
_entity.id
_entity.type
_entity.pdbx_description
1 polymer ?
#
loop_
_entity_poly.entity_id
_entity_poly.type
_entity_poly.pdbx_seq_one_letter_code
_entity_poly.pdbx_strand_id
1 'polypeptide(L)' 'NLASIGRYILTPDIFGILEKLEIGSGGEIQLADAINQMAHLGNVDFSLLRGRRFDCGSVKGYLEAIQFTAEKYHLI' A
#
# COMPACT_ATOMS: atom_id res chain seq x y z
N ASN A 1 0.07 9.02 12.21
CA ASN A 1 1.22 8.96 11.30
C ASN A 1 1.47 7.55 10.76
N LEU A 2 0.43 6.95 10.16
CA LEU A 2 0.53 5.64 9.52
C LEU A 2 0.58 5.81 8.01
N ALA A 3 1.35 4.96 7.35
CA ALA A 3 1.43 4.93 5.89
C ALA A 3 0.94 3.58 5.38
N SER A 4 0.19 3.60 4.28
CA SER A 4 -0.22 2.37 3.61
C SER A 4 0.95 1.78 2.83
N ILE A 5 1.12 0.47 2.94
CA ILE A 5 2.18 -0.26 2.23
C ILE A 5 1.64 -1.22 1.17
N GLY A 6 0.36 -1.09 0.83
CA GLY A 6 -0.33 -2.01 -0.05
C GLY A 6 -0.98 -3.16 0.72
N ARG A 7 -1.56 -4.09 0.04
CA ARG A 7 -2.36 -5.21 0.56
C ARG A 7 -3.65 -4.76 1.21
N TYR A 8 -4.71 -4.91 0.45
CA TYR A 8 -6.04 -4.49 0.84
C TYR A 8 -7.03 -5.64 0.73
N ILE A 9 -7.99 -5.65 1.66
CA ILE A 9 -9.22 -6.42 1.51
C ILE A 9 -10.33 -5.39 1.38
N LEU A 10 -10.95 -5.34 0.22
CA LEU A 10 -11.93 -4.32 -0.11
C LEU A 10 -13.31 -4.93 -0.32
N THR A 11 -14.33 -4.23 0.15
CA THR A 11 -15.72 -4.61 -0.13
C THR A 11 -16.14 -4.07 -1.50
N PRO A 12 -17.22 -4.62 -2.11
CA PRO A 12 -17.70 -4.14 -3.41
C PRO A 12 -18.04 -2.66 -3.48
N ASP A 13 -18.28 -2.02 -2.36
CA ASP A 13 -18.58 -0.58 -2.27
C ASP A 13 -17.48 0.29 -2.91
N ILE A 14 -16.25 -0.23 -2.97
CA ILE A 14 -15.11 0.49 -3.57
C ILE A 14 -15.38 0.84 -5.03
N PHE A 15 -16.09 -0.01 -5.76
CA PHE A 15 -16.36 0.23 -7.18
C PHE A 15 -17.26 1.44 -7.40
N GLY A 16 -18.26 1.63 -6.55
CA GLY A 16 -19.12 2.80 -6.62
C GLY A 16 -18.36 4.10 -6.34
N ILE A 17 -17.40 4.04 -5.42
CA ILE A 17 -16.55 5.19 -5.11
C ILE A 17 -15.59 5.47 -6.26
N LEU A 18 -14.97 4.43 -6.83
CA LEU A 18 -14.04 4.57 -7.95
C LEU A 18 -14.71 5.19 -9.19
N GLU A 19 -15.95 4.83 -9.45
CA GLU A 19 -16.71 5.40 -10.60
C GLU A 19 -16.91 6.91 -10.48
N LYS A 20 -16.94 7.44 -9.27
CA LYS A 20 -17.19 8.85 -9.00
C LYS A 20 -15.93 9.67 -8.76
N LEU A 21 -14.78 9.02 -8.73
CA LEU A 21 -13.52 9.72 -8.48
C LEU A 21 -13.10 10.56 -9.68
N GLU A 22 -12.58 11.74 -9.36
CA GLU A 22 -11.90 12.56 -10.35
C GLU A 22 -10.48 12.04 -10.57
N ILE A 23 -9.92 12.36 -11.73
CA ILE A 23 -8.53 12.02 -12.05
C ILE A 23 -7.60 12.70 -11.06
N GLY A 24 -6.77 11.90 -10.37
CA GLY A 24 -5.81 12.39 -9.40
C GLY A 24 -4.42 12.60 -9.98
N SER A 25 -3.41 12.45 -9.13
CA SER A 25 -2.00 12.56 -9.48
C SER A 25 -1.62 11.64 -10.63
N GLY A 26 -0.81 12.14 -11.55
CA GLY A 26 -0.33 11.35 -12.68
C GLY A 26 -1.34 11.12 -13.78
N GLY A 27 -2.50 11.79 -13.75
CA GLY A 27 -3.55 11.63 -14.74
C GLY A 27 -4.34 10.34 -14.61
N GLU A 28 -4.29 9.67 -13.46
CA GLU A 28 -4.95 8.39 -13.20
C GLU A 28 -5.92 8.48 -12.04
N ILE A 29 -6.89 7.57 -12.01
CA ILE A 29 -7.75 7.36 -10.85
C ILE A 29 -6.97 6.50 -9.87
N GLN A 30 -6.76 7.02 -8.66
CA GLN A 30 -5.94 6.37 -7.64
C GLN A 30 -6.80 5.57 -6.67
N LEU A 31 -6.46 4.30 -6.46
CA LEU A 31 -7.12 3.46 -5.47
C LEU A 31 -6.99 4.06 -4.06
N ALA A 32 -5.85 4.67 -3.76
CA ALA A 32 -5.62 5.31 -2.46
C ALA A 32 -6.65 6.40 -2.16
N ASP A 33 -7.07 7.15 -3.17
CA ASP A 33 -8.10 8.18 -3.01
C ASP A 33 -9.45 7.58 -2.66
N ALA A 34 -9.81 6.45 -3.28
CA ALA A 34 -11.04 5.74 -2.96
C ALA A 34 -11.02 5.20 -1.53
N ILE A 35 -9.91 4.61 -1.11
CA ILE A 35 -9.75 4.09 0.24
C ILE A 35 -9.84 5.24 1.25
N ASN A 36 -9.26 6.39 0.93
CA ASN A 36 -9.31 7.56 1.78
C ASN A 36 -10.76 8.04 1.96
N GLN A 37 -11.57 8.03 0.91
CA GLN A 37 -13.00 8.35 1.02
C GLN A 37 -13.74 7.36 1.91
N MET A 38 -13.47 6.06 1.77
CA MET A 38 -14.03 5.04 2.66
C MET A 38 -13.63 5.27 4.11
N ALA A 39 -12.39 5.69 4.35
CA ALA A 39 -11.89 5.99 5.69
C ALA A 39 -12.66 7.17 6.32
N HIS A 40 -12.95 8.20 5.54
CA HIS A 40 -13.76 9.33 6.01
C HIS A 40 -15.18 8.91 6.39
N LEU A 41 -15.71 7.86 5.77
CA LEU A 41 -17.00 7.29 6.12
C LEU A 41 -16.94 6.33 7.33
N GLY A 42 -15.74 6.10 7.88
CA GLY A 42 -15.56 5.19 9.01
C GLY A 42 -15.56 3.72 8.63
N ASN A 43 -15.37 3.39 7.35
CA ASN A 43 -15.49 2.04 6.83
C ASN A 43 -14.14 1.38 6.51
N VAL A 44 -13.06 1.89 7.07
CA VAL A 44 -11.72 1.34 6.87
C VAL A 44 -11.08 1.03 8.23
N ASP A 45 -10.53 -0.15 8.33
CA ASP A 45 -9.72 -0.57 9.45
C ASP A 45 -8.31 -0.89 8.96
N PHE A 46 -7.38 -1.08 9.86
CA PHE A 46 -6.01 -1.36 9.49
C PHE A 46 -5.38 -2.38 10.44
N SER A 47 -4.34 -3.02 9.95
CA SER A 47 -3.49 -3.89 10.75
C SER A 47 -2.04 -3.43 10.60
N LEU A 48 -1.32 -3.39 11.70
CA LEU A 48 0.09 -3.02 11.68
C LEU A 48 0.95 -4.15 11.13
N LEU A 49 1.89 -3.80 10.25
CA LEU A 49 2.84 -4.76 9.74
C LEU A 49 3.73 -5.28 10.87
N ARG A 50 3.87 -6.60 10.95
CA ARG A 50 4.75 -7.26 11.93
C ARG A 50 6.14 -7.55 11.39
N GLY A 51 6.33 -7.42 10.10
CA GLY A 51 7.59 -7.65 9.44
C GLY A 51 8.33 -6.34 9.18
N ARG A 52 9.30 -6.44 8.31
CA ARG A 52 10.10 -5.31 7.86
C ARG A 52 9.75 -4.95 6.42
N ARG A 53 9.57 -3.66 6.18
CA ARG A 53 9.27 -3.14 4.85
C ARG A 53 10.53 -2.62 4.18
N PHE A 54 10.64 -2.89 2.88
CA PHE A 54 11.71 -2.34 2.04
C PHE A 54 11.09 -1.64 0.84
N ASP A 55 11.60 -0.47 0.50
CA ASP A 55 11.20 0.24 -0.70
C ASP A 55 12.10 -0.19 -1.86
N CYS A 56 11.65 -1.19 -2.60
CA CYS A 56 12.40 -1.71 -3.74
C CYS A 56 12.35 -0.79 -4.98
N GLY A 57 11.61 0.31 -4.90
CA GLY A 57 11.62 1.35 -5.93
C GLY A 57 12.88 2.20 -5.92
N SER A 58 13.67 2.15 -4.84
CA SER A 58 14.98 2.79 -4.75
C SER A 58 16.08 1.72 -4.83
N VAL A 59 17.25 2.09 -5.35
CA VAL A 59 18.40 1.17 -5.41
C VAL A 59 18.80 0.74 -3.99
N LYS A 60 18.88 1.69 -3.08
CA LYS A 60 19.23 1.41 -1.68
C LYS A 60 18.27 0.42 -1.04
N GLY A 61 16.97 0.65 -1.15
CA GLY A 61 15.95 -0.21 -0.57
C GLY A 61 15.96 -1.60 -1.19
N TYR A 62 16.17 -1.69 -2.49
CA TYR A 62 16.28 -2.97 -3.20
C TYR A 62 17.47 -3.80 -2.68
N LEU A 63 18.63 -3.17 -2.54
CA LEU A 63 19.83 -3.85 -2.02
C LEU A 63 19.66 -4.28 -0.56
N GLU A 64 19.04 -3.44 0.25
CA GLU A 64 18.73 -3.79 1.65
C GLU A 64 17.80 -5.00 1.74
N ALA A 65 16.80 -5.07 0.87
CA ALA A 65 15.87 -6.20 0.82
C ALA A 65 16.59 -7.50 0.44
N ILE A 66 17.48 -7.43 -0.55
CA ILE A 66 18.29 -8.58 -0.99
C ILE A 66 19.16 -9.05 0.16
N GLN A 67 19.88 -8.16 0.81
CA GLN A 67 20.77 -8.51 1.90
C GLN A 67 20.01 -9.13 3.08
N PHE A 68 18.91 -8.51 3.47
CA PHE A 68 18.07 -9.04 4.56
C PHE A 68 17.57 -10.44 4.25
N THR A 69 17.08 -10.65 3.02
CA THR A 69 16.54 -11.95 2.60
C THR A 69 17.64 -13.01 2.57
N ALA A 70 18.80 -12.65 2.01
CA ALA A 70 19.94 -13.57 1.92
C ALA A 70 20.42 -14.01 3.30
N GLU A 71 20.51 -13.12 4.26
CA GLU A 71 20.90 -13.42 5.63
C GLU A 71 19.83 -14.26 6.34
N LYS A 72 18.55 -13.88 6.20
CA LYS A 72 17.43 -14.58 6.85
C LYS A 72 17.35 -16.05 6.43
N TYR A 73 17.57 -16.33 5.16
CA TYR A 73 17.46 -17.68 4.60
C TYR A 73 18.81 -18.36 4.41
N HIS A 74 19.87 -17.81 4.99
CA HIS A 74 21.21 -18.39 4.97
C HIS A 74 21.75 -18.67 3.54
N LEU A 75 21.51 -17.71 2.63
CA LEU A 75 21.97 -17.80 1.25
C LEU A 75 23.42 -17.31 1.06
N ILE A 76 23.92 -16.60 2.05
CA ILE A 76 25.30 -16.09 2.11
C ILE A 76 25.91 -16.38 3.46
#